data_4fd0a2176645469145fb779d1610afb7
#
_entry.id   4fd0a2176645469145fb779d1610afb7
#
_cell.length_a   1.000
_cell.length_b   1.000
_cell.length_c   1.000
_cell.angle_alpha   90.00
_cell.angle_beta   90.00
_cell.angle_gamma   90.00
#
_symmetry.space_group_name_H-M   'P 1'
#
loop_
_entity.id
_entity.type
_entity.pdbx_description
1 polymer ?
#
loop_
_entity_poly.entity_id
_entity_poly.type
_entity_poly.pdbx_seq_one_letter_code
_entity_poly.pdbx_strand_id
1 'polypeptide(L)'
;MSLDEFSHYWRNIHSELAKKLPGLRRYVKNHISEKLRASEQKFQASGFVELWFDSQEAMQQAFSSEIGQQLIADEKNFINQIDAFSVDEVLIKG
;
A
#
# COMPACT_ATOMS: atom_id res chain seq x y z
N MET A 1 9.52 7.53 14.01
CA MET A 1 9.23 6.09 14.06
C MET A 1 10.39 5.33 13.44
N SER A 2 10.94 4.34 14.13
CA SER A 2 12.01 3.50 13.60
C SER A 2 11.46 2.58 12.49
N LEU A 3 12.37 1.95 11.74
CA LEU A 3 11.96 1.00 10.69
C LEU A 3 11.22 -0.20 11.29
N ASP A 4 11.67 -0.70 12.44
CA ASP A 4 11.00 -1.82 13.12
C ASP A 4 9.60 -1.41 13.61
N GLU A 5 9.48 -0.23 14.19
CA GLU A 5 8.18 0.31 14.62
C GLU A 5 7.25 0.51 13.42
N PHE A 6 7.75 1.03 12.31
CA PHE A 6 7.01 1.22 11.07
C PHE A 6 6.47 -0.12 10.55
N SER A 7 7.34 -1.14 10.46
CA SER A 7 6.95 -2.46 9.98
C SER A 7 5.92 -3.11 10.90
N HIS A 8 6.10 -2.99 12.22
CA HIS A 8 5.17 -3.51 13.20
C HIS A 8 3.79 -2.84 13.07
N TYR A 9 3.78 -1.50 12.98
CA TYR A 9 2.54 -0.73 12.85
C TYR A 9 1.79 -1.11 11.56
N TRP A 10 2.50 -1.17 10.45
CA TRP A 10 1.91 -1.56 9.17
C TRP A 10 1.28 -2.94 9.25
N ARG A 11 2.04 -3.91 9.75
CA ARG A 11 1.64 -5.30 9.76
C ARG A 11 0.48 -5.59 10.71
N ASN A 12 0.46 -4.94 11.87
CA ASN A 12 -0.46 -5.30 12.95
C ASN A 12 -1.61 -4.30 13.13
N ILE A 13 -1.48 -3.09 12.65
CA ILE A 13 -2.49 -2.04 12.84
C ILE A 13 -3.06 -1.60 11.51
N HIS A 14 -2.23 -1.05 10.63
CA HIS A 14 -2.69 -0.51 9.34
C HIS A 14 -3.26 -1.60 8.44
N SER A 15 -2.61 -2.75 8.35
CA SER A 15 -3.07 -3.88 7.53
C SER A 15 -4.41 -4.43 8.01
N GLU A 16 -4.63 -4.50 9.31
CA GLU A 16 -5.92 -4.95 9.85
C GLU A 16 -7.05 -3.99 9.45
N LEU A 17 -6.78 -2.70 9.42
CA LEU A 17 -7.74 -1.71 8.96
C LEU A 17 -7.98 -1.85 7.45
N ALA A 18 -6.91 -1.98 6.67
CA ALA A 18 -6.99 -2.11 5.22
C ALA A 18 -7.79 -3.34 4.77
N LYS A 19 -7.69 -4.45 5.48
CA LYS A 19 -8.46 -5.66 5.17
C LYS A 19 -9.97 -5.44 5.19
N LYS A 20 -10.44 -4.42 5.87
CA LYS A 20 -11.86 -4.10 5.99
C LYS A 20 -12.39 -3.27 4.82
N LEU A 21 -11.53 -2.83 3.90
CA LEU A 21 -11.97 -2.06 2.73
C LEU A 21 -12.99 -2.86 1.92
N PRO A 22 -14.15 -2.27 1.62
CA PRO A 22 -15.17 -2.96 0.82
C PRO A 22 -14.67 -3.19 -0.60
N GLY A 23 -14.88 -4.39 -1.13
CA GLY A 23 -14.49 -4.73 -2.50
C GLY A 23 -13.01 -5.04 -2.70
N LEU A 24 -12.20 -4.98 -1.66
CA LEU A 24 -10.79 -5.35 -1.75
C LEU A 24 -10.67 -6.86 -1.99
N ARG A 25 -10.00 -7.23 -3.09
CA ARG A 25 -9.83 -8.64 -3.48
C ARG A 25 -8.49 -9.22 -3.05
N ARG A 26 -7.46 -8.39 -3.07
CA ARG A 26 -6.12 -8.81 -2.71
C ARG A 26 -5.34 -7.62 -2.14
N TYR A 27 -4.56 -7.87 -1.13
CA TYR A 27 -3.72 -6.87 -0.48
C TYR A 27 -2.35 -7.48 -0.25
N VAL A 28 -1.31 -6.88 -0.84
CA VAL A 28 0.06 -7.37 -0.72
C VAL A 28 0.96 -6.21 -0.31
N LYS A 29 1.77 -6.44 0.72
CA LYS A 29 2.79 -5.50 1.16
C LYS A 29 4.16 -6.05 0.76
N ASN A 30 4.91 -5.27 0.01
CA ASN A 30 6.26 -5.61 -0.41
C ASN A 30 7.25 -4.73 0.36
N HIS A 31 8.04 -5.33 1.22
CA HIS A 31 9.13 -4.67 1.92
C HIS A 31 10.39 -4.74 1.08
N ILE A 32 11.08 -3.61 0.93
CA ILE A 32 12.37 -3.62 0.26
C ILE A 32 13.40 -4.14 1.27
N SER A 33 13.94 -5.35 0.99
CA SER A 33 14.90 -6.00 1.87
C SER A 33 16.34 -5.64 1.52
N GLU A 34 16.65 -5.53 0.21
CA GLU A 34 17.98 -5.13 -0.22
C GLU A 34 17.92 -4.48 -1.60
N LYS A 35 18.93 -3.68 -1.90
CA LYS A 35 19.05 -3.04 -3.20
C LYS A 35 20.00 -3.87 -4.07
N LEU A 36 19.45 -4.46 -5.14
CA LEU A 36 20.23 -5.29 -6.05
C LEU A 36 20.96 -4.49 -7.12
N ARG A 37 20.40 -3.32 -7.48
CA ARG A 37 20.95 -2.41 -8.47
C ARG A 37 20.58 -0.98 -8.10
N ALA A 38 21.52 -0.06 -8.25
CA ALA A 38 21.28 1.36 -8.00
C ALA A 38 21.38 2.14 -9.31
N SER A 39 20.44 3.06 -9.52
CA SER A 39 20.53 4.08 -10.55
C SER A 39 21.10 5.36 -9.94
N GLU A 40 21.39 6.36 -10.77
CA GLU A 40 21.85 7.66 -10.29
C GLU A 40 20.75 8.37 -9.48
N GLN A 41 19.49 8.14 -9.80
CA GLN A 41 18.39 8.67 -9.03
C GLN A 41 18.16 7.84 -7.77
N LYS A 42 17.99 8.53 -6.66
CA LYS A 42 17.75 7.85 -5.39
C LYS A 42 16.29 7.45 -5.27
N PHE A 43 16.07 6.16 -5.10
CA PHE A 43 14.76 5.63 -4.76
C PHE A 43 14.70 5.48 -3.24
N GLN A 44 13.81 6.22 -2.60
CA GLN A 44 13.79 6.32 -1.13
C GLN A 44 12.60 5.66 -0.46
N ALA A 45 11.81 4.89 -1.18
CA ALA A 45 10.70 4.16 -0.57
C ALA A 45 11.20 2.96 0.23
N SER A 46 10.56 2.67 1.36
CA SER A 46 10.84 1.48 2.16
C SER A 46 10.09 0.26 1.66
N GLY A 47 9.14 0.44 0.78
CA GLY A 47 8.37 -0.64 0.21
C GLY A 47 7.22 -0.13 -0.64
N PHE A 48 6.41 -1.05 -1.15
CA PHE A 48 5.22 -0.70 -1.91
C PHE A 48 4.11 -1.71 -1.66
N VAL A 49 2.89 -1.27 -1.91
CA VAL A 49 1.67 -2.02 -1.61
C VAL A 49 0.88 -2.21 -2.89
N GLU A 50 0.31 -3.39 -3.05
CA GLU A 50 -0.61 -3.69 -4.13
C GLU A 50 -2.00 -3.91 -3.55
N LEU A 51 -2.99 -3.22 -4.12
CA LEU A 51 -4.39 -3.40 -3.77
C LEU A 51 -5.15 -3.76 -5.04
N TRP A 52 -5.93 -4.82 -4.97
CA TRP A 52 -6.66 -5.35 -6.12
C TRP A 52 -8.15 -5.17 -5.91
N PHE A 53 -8.80 -4.54 -6.90
CA PHE A 53 -10.25 -4.35 -6.94
C PHE A 53 -10.77 -4.85 -8.29
N ASP A 54 -12.08 -5.13 -8.36
CA ASP A 54 -12.69 -5.58 -9.61
C ASP A 54 -12.69 -4.51 -10.70
N SER A 55 -12.72 -3.24 -10.30
CA SER A 55 -12.76 -2.11 -11.23
C SER A 55 -12.25 -0.85 -10.53
N GLN A 56 -11.97 0.18 -11.33
CA GLN A 56 -11.61 1.49 -10.81
C GLN A 56 -12.74 2.09 -10.00
N GLU A 57 -13.98 1.86 -10.41
CA GLU A 57 -15.16 2.33 -9.66
C GLU A 57 -15.24 1.67 -8.29
N ALA A 58 -14.99 0.36 -8.21
CA ALA A 58 -14.97 -0.37 -6.95
C ALA A 58 -13.89 0.19 -6.01
N MET A 59 -12.73 0.52 -6.55
CA MET A 59 -11.66 1.15 -5.77
C MET A 59 -12.08 2.52 -5.24
N GLN A 60 -12.68 3.36 -6.06
CA GLN A 60 -13.13 4.68 -5.67
C GLN A 60 -14.20 4.59 -4.57
N GLN A 61 -15.12 3.66 -4.69
CA GLN A 61 -16.14 3.42 -3.67
C GLN A 61 -15.52 2.96 -2.36
N ALA A 62 -14.52 2.08 -2.42
CA ALA A 62 -13.83 1.58 -1.24
C ALA A 62 -13.17 2.73 -0.47
N PHE A 63 -12.44 3.60 -1.16
CA PHE A 63 -11.76 4.72 -0.51
C PHE A 63 -12.69 5.86 -0.10
N SER A 64 -13.88 5.93 -0.66
CA SER A 64 -14.91 6.88 -0.24
C SER A 64 -15.72 6.39 0.97
N SER A 65 -15.61 5.11 1.30
CA SER A 65 -16.27 4.54 2.46
C SER A 65 -15.68 5.06 3.77
N GLU A 66 -16.38 4.83 4.88
CA GLU A 66 -15.88 5.20 6.20
C GLU A 66 -14.53 4.54 6.50
N ILE A 67 -14.41 3.26 6.18
CA ILE A 67 -13.15 2.52 6.36
C ILE A 67 -12.03 3.14 5.50
N GLY A 68 -12.34 3.49 4.25
CA GLY A 68 -11.36 4.13 3.36
C GLY A 68 -10.85 5.45 3.91
N GLN A 69 -11.75 6.26 4.45
CA GLN A 69 -11.37 7.54 5.06
C GLN A 69 -10.55 7.34 6.33
N GLN A 70 -10.88 6.36 7.14
CA GLN A 70 -10.09 6.01 8.33
C GLN A 70 -8.70 5.53 7.93
N LEU A 71 -8.60 4.75 6.86
CA LEU A 71 -7.33 4.24 6.36
C LEU A 71 -6.41 5.38 5.91
N ILE A 72 -6.95 6.33 5.14
CA ILE A 72 -6.19 7.50 4.68
C ILE A 72 -5.73 8.34 5.87
N ALA A 73 -6.59 8.54 6.85
CA ALA A 73 -6.23 9.28 8.06
C ALA A 73 -5.13 8.56 8.85
N ASP A 74 -5.18 7.23 8.91
CA ASP A 74 -4.18 6.43 9.61
C ASP A 74 -2.81 6.52 8.95
N GLU A 75 -2.76 6.58 7.62
CA GLU A 75 -1.51 6.72 6.87
C GLU A 75 -0.71 7.95 7.33
N LYS A 76 -1.38 9.04 7.62
CA LYS A 76 -0.74 10.28 8.06
C LYS A 76 -0.01 10.15 9.40
N ASN A 77 -0.36 9.13 10.18
CA ASN A 77 0.24 8.92 11.50
C ASN A 77 1.61 8.25 11.42
N PHE A 78 1.93 7.55 10.33
CA PHE A 78 3.17 6.77 10.26
C PHE A 78 3.87 6.81 8.90
N ILE A 79 3.28 7.41 7.87
CA ILE A 79 3.88 7.53 6.54
C ILE A 79 4.17 8.99 6.24
N ASN A 80 5.43 9.30 5.96
CA ASN A 80 5.85 10.66 5.62
C ASN A 80 5.46 11.04 4.21
N GLN A 81 5.57 10.11 3.29
CA GLN A 81 5.27 10.33 1.88
C GLN A 81 4.67 9.07 1.28
N ILE A 82 3.61 9.24 0.51
CA ILE A 82 3.00 8.16 -0.22
C ILE A 82 2.67 8.63 -1.63
N ASP A 83 3.05 7.83 -2.62
CA ASP A 83 2.70 8.05 -4.02
C ASP A 83 1.81 6.88 -4.45
N ALA A 84 0.74 7.20 -5.15
CA ALA A 84 -0.22 6.18 -5.58
C ALA A 84 -0.34 6.17 -7.09
N PHE A 85 -0.39 4.97 -7.66
CA PHE A 85 -0.48 4.75 -9.10
C PHE A 85 -1.55 3.70 -9.40
N SER A 86 -2.30 3.92 -10.45
CA SER A 86 -3.14 2.87 -11.02
C SER A 86 -2.29 2.13 -12.06
N VAL A 87 -2.29 0.80 -12.01
CA VAL A 87 -1.48 -0.02 -12.90
C VAL A 87 -2.32 -1.08 -13.59
N ASP A 88 -1.93 -1.41 -14.81
CA ASP A 88 -2.49 -2.55 -15.53
C ASP A 88 -1.46 -3.66 -15.51
N GLU A 89 -1.83 -4.81 -14.96
CA GLU A 89 -0.95 -5.95 -14.92
C GLU A 89 -0.98 -6.68 -16.26
N VAL A 90 0.19 -6.90 -16.84
CA VAL A 90 0.33 -7.69 -18.07
C VAL A 90 1.19 -8.90 -17.75
N LEU A 91 0.61 -10.10 -17.85
CA LEU A 91 1.32 -11.34 -17.62
C LEU A 91 2.14 -11.68 -18.87
N ILE A 92 3.46 -11.70 -18.74
CA ILE A 92 4.38 -12.04 -19.82
C ILE A 92 4.76 -13.52 -19.77
N LYS A 93 5.00 -14.01 -18.55
CA LYS A 93 5.32 -15.41 -18.33
C LYS A 93 4.84 -15.81 -16.95
N GLY A 94 4.01 -16.83 -16.90
CA GLY A 94 3.41 -17.27 -15.65
C GLY A 94 4.09 -18.51 -15.04
#